data_4e3f892eb91b0fd02e29467cb6bbc323
#
_entry.id   4e3f892eb91b0fd02e29467cb6bbc323
#
_cell.length_a   1.000
_cell.length_b   1.000
_cell.length_c   1.000
_cell.angle_alpha   90.00
_cell.angle_beta   90.00
_cell.angle_gamma   90.00
#
_symmetry.space_group_name_H-M   'P 1'
#
loop_
_entity.id
_entity.type
_entity.pdbx_description
1 polymer ?
#
loop_
_entity_poly.entity_id
_entity_poly.type
_entity_poly.pdbx_seq_one_letter_code
_entity_poly.pdbx_strand_id
1 'polypeptide(L)'
;MHKICLVEDEVNLNNIVKAYLEQSGYEIIPFYTGKDAYNYIGSEVSLWILDIMLGDDVSGYDIIKKIREDDPNVPVIFTSARDQELDKIIGLELGSDDYITKPYSPKELVLRVNNIIKRVYNKSIPKTYYETYEIDTERRIILEDNKEIQLTTLEYDLVIFFINNKNKSFGREEILKNVWGTDYFGNDRVVDDLIRRVRKKLPKLNINTLYGFGYRLSWNQQN
;
A
#
# COMPACT_ATOMS: atom_id res chain seq x y z
N MET A 1 16.97 -11.20 -2.27
CA MET A 1 17.18 -9.75 -2.17
C MET A 1 15.97 -9.10 -2.79
N HIS A 2 15.36 -8.09 -2.15
CA HIS A 2 14.16 -7.46 -2.69
C HIS A 2 14.55 -6.49 -3.80
N LYS A 3 13.83 -6.59 -4.95
CA LYS A 3 13.98 -5.69 -6.10
C LYS A 3 13.02 -4.53 -5.97
N ILE A 4 13.53 -3.31 -6.13
CA ILE A 4 12.73 -2.07 -6.06
C ILE A 4 12.92 -1.30 -7.36
N CYS A 5 11.82 -0.97 -8.03
CA CYS A 5 11.82 -0.06 -9.16
C CYS A 5 11.71 1.38 -8.64
N LEU A 6 12.63 2.24 -9.06
CA LEU A 6 12.68 3.66 -8.73
C LEU A 6 12.48 4.47 -10.00
N VAL A 7 11.36 5.19 -10.09
CA VAL A 7 11.00 6.03 -11.25
C VAL A 7 11.05 7.49 -10.82
N GLU A 8 12.06 8.20 -11.31
CA GLU A 8 12.35 9.60 -10.98
C GLU A 8 13.14 10.20 -12.14
N ASP A 9 12.65 11.25 -12.76
CA ASP A 9 13.26 11.88 -13.95
C ASP A 9 14.44 12.81 -13.58
N GLU A 10 14.46 13.32 -12.36
CA GLU A 10 15.62 14.09 -11.87
C GLU A 10 16.79 13.14 -11.57
N VAL A 11 17.75 13.07 -12.49
CA VAL A 11 18.89 12.15 -12.44
C VAL A 11 19.67 12.23 -11.12
N ASN A 12 19.90 13.44 -10.58
CA ASN A 12 20.63 13.61 -9.34
C ASN A 12 19.88 13.02 -8.15
N LEU A 13 18.56 13.28 -8.04
CA LEU A 13 17.72 12.76 -6.99
C LEU A 13 17.62 11.23 -7.10
N ASN A 14 17.40 10.71 -8.31
CA ASN A 14 17.34 9.27 -8.59
C ASN A 14 18.62 8.57 -8.09
N ASN A 15 19.81 9.10 -8.47
CA ASN A 15 21.09 8.52 -8.06
C ASN A 15 21.31 8.56 -6.53
N ILE A 16 20.92 9.65 -5.87
CA ILE A 16 21.02 9.78 -4.41
C ILE A 16 20.12 8.75 -3.74
N VAL A 17 18.85 8.70 -4.11
CA VAL A 17 17.86 7.76 -3.55
C VAL A 17 18.29 6.32 -3.79
N LYS A 18 18.72 5.99 -5.01
CA LYS A 18 19.26 4.67 -5.35
C LYS A 18 20.39 4.28 -4.40
N ALA A 19 21.39 5.14 -4.21
CA ALA A 19 22.54 4.83 -3.36
C ALA A 19 22.13 4.53 -1.89
N TYR A 20 21.18 5.29 -1.33
CA TYR A 20 20.68 5.05 0.03
C TYR A 20 19.91 3.73 0.15
N LEU A 21 19.11 3.36 -0.86
CA LEU A 21 18.36 2.11 -0.89
C LEU A 21 19.30 0.90 -1.08
N GLU A 22 20.29 1.00 -1.97
CA GLU A 22 21.32 -0.04 -2.17
C GLU A 22 22.15 -0.27 -0.89
N GLN A 23 22.53 0.82 -0.19
CA GLN A 23 23.21 0.73 1.09
C GLN A 23 22.36 0.02 2.17
N SER A 24 21.04 0.05 2.02
CA SER A 24 20.09 -0.64 2.91
C SER A 24 19.81 -2.08 2.51
N GLY A 25 20.50 -2.61 1.49
CA GLY A 25 20.46 -4.02 1.09
C GLY A 25 19.40 -4.35 0.03
N TYR A 26 18.91 -3.37 -0.72
CA TYR A 26 17.97 -3.56 -1.82
C TYR A 26 18.67 -3.61 -3.19
N GLU A 27 18.08 -4.32 -4.14
CA GLU A 27 18.45 -4.24 -5.55
C GLU A 27 17.59 -3.17 -6.22
N ILE A 28 18.21 -2.11 -6.79
CA ILE A 28 17.47 -0.99 -7.36
C ILE A 28 17.55 -1.00 -8.87
N ILE A 29 16.36 -0.93 -9.49
CA ILE A 29 16.19 -0.77 -10.93
C ILE A 29 15.72 0.66 -11.19
N PRO A 30 16.63 1.58 -11.60
CA PRO A 30 16.28 2.97 -11.80
C PRO A 30 15.66 3.18 -13.19
N PHE A 31 14.62 4.01 -13.26
CA PHE A 31 14.02 4.55 -14.46
C PHE A 31 14.03 6.07 -14.39
N TYR A 32 14.33 6.69 -15.51
CA TYR A 32 14.40 8.14 -15.68
C TYR A 32 13.27 8.68 -16.55
N THR A 33 12.43 7.78 -17.08
CA THR A 33 11.23 8.11 -17.87
C THR A 33 10.08 7.20 -17.45
N GLY A 34 8.86 7.75 -17.50
CA GLY A 34 7.65 6.99 -17.21
C GLY A 34 7.44 5.88 -18.23
N LYS A 35 7.80 6.14 -19.50
CA LYS A 35 7.67 5.17 -20.60
C LYS A 35 8.52 3.92 -20.40
N ASP A 36 9.77 4.06 -19.96
CA ASP A 36 10.65 2.91 -19.73
C ASP A 36 10.14 2.08 -18.54
N ALA A 37 9.71 2.75 -17.46
CA ALA A 37 9.10 2.10 -16.30
C ALA A 37 7.82 1.35 -16.69
N TYR A 38 6.94 1.97 -17.49
CA TYR A 38 5.69 1.37 -17.97
C TYR A 38 5.92 0.10 -18.77
N ASN A 39 6.94 0.08 -19.63
CA ASN A 39 7.31 -1.08 -20.43
C ASN A 39 7.96 -2.22 -19.61
N TYR A 40 8.43 -1.93 -18.41
CA TYR A 40 9.04 -2.92 -17.51
C TYR A 40 8.02 -3.65 -16.60
N ILE A 41 6.77 -3.19 -16.56
CA ILE A 41 5.69 -3.83 -15.78
C ILE A 41 5.47 -5.26 -16.29
N GLY A 42 5.16 -6.20 -15.38
CA GLY A 42 5.09 -7.65 -15.65
C GLY A 42 6.35 -8.40 -15.21
N SER A 43 7.39 -7.68 -14.76
CA SER A 43 8.57 -8.28 -14.15
C SER A 43 8.39 -8.44 -12.64
N GLU A 44 9.03 -9.44 -12.04
CA GLU A 44 8.97 -9.67 -10.59
C GLU A 44 9.67 -8.56 -9.82
N VAL A 45 8.90 -7.75 -9.11
CA VAL A 45 9.31 -6.57 -8.35
C VAL A 45 8.71 -6.62 -6.95
N SER A 46 9.48 -6.25 -5.94
CA SER A 46 9.02 -6.23 -4.55
C SER A 46 8.37 -4.91 -4.13
N LEU A 47 8.67 -3.80 -4.78
CA LEU A 47 8.12 -2.48 -4.48
C LEU A 47 8.41 -1.50 -5.63
N TRP A 48 7.46 -0.59 -5.89
CA TRP A 48 7.65 0.54 -6.79
C TRP A 48 7.71 1.85 -6.02
N ILE A 49 8.65 2.71 -6.39
CA ILE A 49 8.71 4.11 -5.96
C ILE A 49 8.51 4.95 -7.22
N LEU A 50 7.44 5.74 -7.24
CA LEU A 50 7.00 6.46 -8.42
C LEU A 50 6.93 7.96 -8.15
N ASP A 51 7.70 8.75 -8.88
CA ASP A 51 7.35 10.17 -8.99
C ASP A 51 6.04 10.31 -9.78
N ILE A 52 5.15 11.16 -9.30
CA ILE A 52 3.89 11.45 -10.01
C ILE A 52 4.16 12.30 -11.24
N MET A 53 5.07 13.26 -11.13
CA MET A 53 5.38 14.24 -12.18
C MET A 53 6.65 13.86 -12.90
N LEU A 54 6.52 13.07 -13.95
CA LEU A 54 7.61 12.70 -14.84
C LEU A 54 7.63 13.63 -16.06
N GLY A 55 8.81 13.89 -16.60
CA GLY A 55 9.00 14.82 -17.72
C GLY A 55 8.56 14.30 -19.10
N ASP A 56 7.88 13.15 -19.16
CA ASP A 56 7.37 12.54 -20.40
C ASP A 56 5.81 12.42 -20.36
N ASP A 57 5.25 11.78 -21.40
CA ASP A 57 3.79 11.63 -21.55
C ASP A 57 3.17 10.60 -20.60
N VAL A 58 3.96 9.86 -19.83
CA VAL A 58 3.52 8.81 -18.90
C VAL A 58 3.75 9.25 -17.47
N SER A 59 2.68 9.54 -16.75
CA SER A 59 2.74 9.94 -15.34
C SER A 59 2.85 8.75 -14.39
N GLY A 60 3.26 9.01 -13.13
CA GLY A 60 3.22 8.01 -12.07
C GLY A 60 1.82 7.42 -11.84
N TYR A 61 0.77 8.19 -12.12
CA TYR A 61 -0.62 7.70 -12.06
C TYR A 61 -0.96 6.69 -13.16
N ASP A 62 -0.38 6.84 -14.36
CA ASP A 62 -0.59 5.88 -15.44
C ASP A 62 0.17 4.58 -15.16
N ILE A 63 1.36 4.70 -14.57
CA ILE A 63 2.17 3.55 -14.16
C ILE A 63 1.44 2.73 -13.09
N ILE A 64 0.91 3.36 -12.02
CA ILE A 64 0.22 2.59 -10.96
C ILE A 64 -1.04 1.91 -11.48
N LYS A 65 -1.81 2.54 -12.37
CA LYS A 65 -2.99 1.90 -12.98
C LYS A 65 -2.58 0.59 -13.68
N LYS A 66 -1.51 0.65 -14.47
CA LYS A 66 -1.00 -0.52 -15.17
C LYS A 66 -0.43 -1.58 -14.23
N ILE A 67 0.28 -1.17 -13.18
CA ILE A 67 0.75 -2.09 -12.13
C ILE A 67 -0.45 -2.81 -11.48
N ARG A 68 -1.54 -2.11 -11.17
CA ARG A 68 -2.73 -2.71 -10.53
C ARG A 68 -3.50 -3.66 -11.44
N GLU A 69 -3.38 -3.53 -12.77
CA GLU A 69 -3.90 -4.51 -13.73
C GLU A 69 -3.05 -5.80 -13.75
N ASP A 70 -1.72 -5.69 -13.56
CA ASP A 70 -0.77 -6.79 -13.63
C ASP A 70 -0.62 -7.49 -12.26
N ASP A 71 -0.24 -6.73 -11.22
CA ASP A 71 -0.13 -7.20 -9.84
C ASP A 71 -0.77 -6.19 -8.87
N PRO A 72 -2.01 -6.46 -8.41
CA PRO A 72 -2.69 -5.59 -7.46
C PRO A 72 -2.04 -5.55 -6.08
N ASN A 73 -1.18 -6.53 -5.74
CA ASN A 73 -0.62 -6.71 -4.41
C ASN A 73 0.77 -6.10 -4.24
N VAL A 74 1.48 -5.80 -5.33
CA VAL A 74 2.81 -5.19 -5.21
C VAL A 74 2.71 -3.79 -4.58
N PRO A 75 3.49 -3.48 -3.54
CA PRO A 75 3.41 -2.19 -2.89
C PRO A 75 3.96 -1.06 -3.77
N VAL A 76 3.32 0.12 -3.64
CA VAL A 76 3.68 1.33 -4.38
C VAL A 76 3.78 2.51 -3.44
N ILE A 77 4.89 3.24 -3.50
CA ILE A 77 5.09 4.54 -2.84
C ILE A 77 5.07 5.63 -3.90
N PHE A 78 4.27 6.68 -3.71
CA PHE A 78 4.39 7.89 -4.50
C PHE A 78 5.34 8.89 -3.88
N THR A 79 6.13 9.55 -4.73
CA THR A 79 6.85 10.78 -4.41
C THR A 79 6.30 11.92 -5.27
N SER A 80 6.15 13.13 -4.73
CA SER A 80 5.63 14.26 -5.50
C SER A 80 5.98 15.61 -4.89
N ALA A 81 6.17 16.62 -5.74
CA ALA A 81 6.23 18.01 -5.33
C ALA A 81 4.85 18.60 -4.95
N ARG A 82 3.77 17.88 -5.21
CA ARG A 82 2.40 18.29 -4.87
C ARG A 82 2.10 17.89 -3.43
N ASP A 83 1.75 18.86 -2.62
CA ASP A 83 1.41 18.70 -1.20
C ASP A 83 -0.09 18.81 -0.92
N GLN A 84 -0.91 19.06 -1.95
CA GLN A 84 -2.35 19.20 -1.79
C GLN A 84 -2.98 17.89 -1.30
N GLU A 85 -3.91 18.01 -0.36
CA GLU A 85 -4.65 16.89 0.23
C GLU A 85 -5.34 16.03 -0.86
N LEU A 86 -5.82 16.68 -1.92
CA LEU A 86 -6.43 16.01 -3.07
C LEU A 86 -5.48 15.07 -3.81
N ASP A 87 -4.23 15.45 -4.02
CA ASP A 87 -3.27 14.60 -4.73
C ASP A 87 -2.91 13.34 -3.91
N LYS A 88 -2.86 13.48 -2.58
CA LYS A 88 -2.69 12.33 -1.66
C LYS A 88 -3.89 11.40 -1.69
N ILE A 89 -5.10 11.94 -1.71
CA ILE A 89 -6.34 11.16 -1.82
C ILE A 89 -6.37 10.39 -3.15
N ILE A 90 -6.05 11.05 -4.27
CA ILE A 90 -5.99 10.41 -5.59
C ILE A 90 -4.97 9.27 -5.60
N GLY A 91 -3.76 9.50 -5.06
CA GLY A 91 -2.73 8.47 -4.97
C GLY A 91 -3.21 7.24 -4.18
N LEU A 92 -3.87 7.46 -3.05
CA LEU A 92 -4.43 6.40 -2.22
C LEU A 92 -5.63 5.70 -2.89
N GLU A 93 -6.49 6.43 -3.60
CA GLU A 93 -7.60 5.85 -4.38
C GLU A 93 -7.12 4.96 -5.52
N LEU A 94 -5.97 5.27 -6.12
CA LEU A 94 -5.29 4.43 -7.11
C LEU A 94 -4.60 3.22 -6.47
N GLY A 95 -4.59 3.13 -5.13
CA GLY A 95 -4.07 1.98 -4.40
C GLY A 95 -2.60 2.06 -4.03
N SER A 96 -2.00 3.26 -3.93
CA SER A 96 -0.67 3.40 -3.34
C SER A 96 -0.66 3.03 -1.86
N ASP A 97 0.48 2.56 -1.38
CA ASP A 97 0.69 2.16 0.01
C ASP A 97 1.19 3.31 0.88
N ASP A 98 1.88 4.26 0.27
CA ASP A 98 2.36 5.47 0.94
C ASP A 98 2.52 6.62 -0.07
N TYR A 99 2.66 7.84 0.48
CA TYR A 99 2.84 9.08 -0.28
C TYR A 99 3.82 9.99 0.44
N ILE A 100 4.86 10.44 -0.26
CA ILE A 100 5.90 11.31 0.29
C ILE A 100 5.97 12.60 -0.51
N THR A 101 5.86 13.73 0.18
CA THR A 101 6.01 15.05 -0.45
C THR A 101 7.47 15.46 -0.57
N LYS A 102 7.84 15.97 -1.74
CA LYS A 102 9.14 16.62 -1.97
C LYS A 102 9.16 18.05 -1.39
N PRO A 103 10.26 18.51 -0.79
CA PRO A 103 11.49 17.80 -0.56
C PRO A 103 11.41 16.81 0.62
N TYR A 104 11.99 15.61 0.47
CA TYR A 104 12.06 14.59 1.51
C TYR A 104 13.52 14.18 1.77
N SER A 105 13.77 13.64 2.96
CA SER A 105 15.06 13.04 3.26
C SER A 105 15.15 11.63 2.65
N PRO A 106 16.25 11.28 1.93
CA PRO A 106 16.45 9.90 1.46
C PRO A 106 16.37 8.87 2.59
N LYS A 107 16.78 9.24 3.81
CA LYS A 107 16.63 8.37 5.00
C LYS A 107 15.17 8.13 5.37
N GLU A 108 14.30 9.13 5.22
CA GLU A 108 12.87 8.98 5.45
C GLU A 108 12.29 7.97 4.46
N LEU A 109 12.60 8.10 3.17
CA LEU A 109 12.13 7.15 2.16
C LEU A 109 12.60 5.73 2.47
N VAL A 110 13.88 5.53 2.86
CA VAL A 110 14.40 4.22 3.27
C VAL A 110 13.61 3.63 4.44
N LEU A 111 13.29 4.42 5.47
CA LEU A 111 12.49 3.95 6.61
C LEU A 111 11.09 3.49 6.16
N ARG A 112 10.43 4.22 5.27
CA ARG A 112 9.12 3.85 4.73
C ARG A 112 9.19 2.57 3.90
N VAL A 113 10.19 2.44 3.03
CA VAL A 113 10.46 1.20 2.27
C VAL A 113 10.67 0.02 3.20
N ASN A 114 11.52 0.16 4.24
CA ASN A 114 11.76 -0.90 5.22
C ASN A 114 10.47 -1.34 5.92
N ASN A 115 9.61 -0.39 6.31
CA ASN A 115 8.36 -0.68 6.98
C ASN A 115 7.39 -1.44 6.06
N ILE A 116 7.28 -1.02 4.79
CA ILE A 116 6.42 -1.69 3.82
C ILE A 116 6.94 -3.10 3.51
N ILE A 117 8.23 -3.26 3.20
CA ILE A 117 8.83 -4.57 2.92
C ILE A 117 8.66 -5.52 4.11
N LYS A 118 8.91 -5.05 5.34
CA LYS A 118 8.71 -5.85 6.55
C LYS A 118 7.24 -6.25 6.73
N ARG A 119 6.32 -5.35 6.47
CA ARG A 119 4.87 -5.58 6.57
C ARG A 119 4.41 -6.63 5.55
N VAL A 120 4.87 -6.50 4.31
CA VAL A 120 4.42 -7.35 3.19
C VAL A 120 5.07 -8.73 3.22
N TYR A 121 6.37 -8.82 3.48
CA TYR A 121 7.12 -10.05 3.26
C TYR A 121 7.53 -10.82 4.54
N ASN A 122 7.35 -10.26 5.74
CA ASN A 122 7.85 -10.89 6.99
C ASN A 122 6.76 -11.50 7.90
N LYS A 123 5.53 -11.72 7.43
CA LYS A 123 4.47 -12.35 8.24
C LYS A 123 4.00 -13.66 7.64
N SER A 124 4.23 -14.77 8.35
CA SER A 124 3.53 -16.05 8.13
C SER A 124 2.53 -16.26 9.27
N ILE A 125 1.23 -16.28 8.94
CA ILE A 125 0.14 -16.71 9.81
C ILE A 125 -0.68 -17.74 9.01
N PRO A 126 -1.15 -18.85 9.62
CA PRO A 126 -1.85 -19.91 8.90
C PRO A 126 -3.18 -19.43 8.30
N LYS A 127 -3.70 -20.19 7.30
CA LYS A 127 -5.02 -19.98 6.72
C LYS A 127 -6.08 -19.78 7.79
N THR A 128 -6.88 -18.74 7.67
CA THR A 128 -7.99 -18.46 8.58
C THR A 128 -9.26 -18.19 7.78
N TYR A 129 -10.41 -18.34 8.43
CA TYR A 129 -11.72 -18.10 7.82
C TYR A 129 -12.46 -16.98 8.55
N TYR A 130 -13.13 -16.14 7.79
CA TYR A 130 -14.08 -15.16 8.30
C TYR A 130 -15.34 -15.17 7.43
N GLU A 131 -16.48 -15.61 8.00
CA GLU A 131 -17.72 -15.82 7.25
C GLU A 131 -17.46 -16.70 6.02
N THR A 132 -17.72 -16.20 4.82
CA THR A 132 -17.50 -16.90 3.55
C THR A 132 -16.11 -16.66 2.98
N TYR A 133 -15.28 -15.85 3.64
CA TYR A 133 -13.95 -15.53 3.17
C TYR A 133 -12.91 -16.50 3.71
N GLU A 134 -12.18 -17.14 2.79
CA GLU A 134 -10.94 -17.87 3.10
C GLU A 134 -9.76 -16.90 2.96
N ILE A 135 -8.95 -16.85 3.99
CA ILE A 135 -7.81 -15.93 4.06
C ILE A 135 -6.53 -16.76 4.03
N ASP A 136 -5.80 -16.66 2.92
CA ASP A 136 -4.49 -17.25 2.76
C ASP A 136 -3.45 -16.19 3.10
N THR A 137 -2.87 -16.34 4.28
CA THR A 137 -1.92 -15.33 4.79
C THR A 137 -0.52 -15.51 4.24
N GLU A 138 -0.16 -16.70 3.73
CA GLU A 138 1.13 -16.92 3.06
C GLU A 138 1.15 -16.22 1.69
N ARG A 139 0.07 -16.37 0.94
CA ARG A 139 -0.08 -15.74 -0.39
C ARG A 139 -0.61 -14.30 -0.32
N ARG A 140 -1.05 -13.86 0.87
CA ARG A 140 -1.68 -12.55 1.11
C ARG A 140 -2.91 -12.31 0.23
N ILE A 141 -3.74 -13.34 0.04
CA ILE A 141 -4.97 -13.27 -0.76
C ILE A 141 -6.20 -13.61 0.10
N ILE A 142 -7.33 -13.11 -0.33
CA ILE A 142 -8.65 -13.44 0.22
C ILE A 142 -9.49 -14.04 -0.90
N LEU A 143 -10.10 -15.20 -0.63
CA LEU A 143 -10.97 -15.86 -1.57
C LEU A 143 -12.41 -15.88 -1.05
N GLU A 144 -13.37 -15.78 -1.98
CA GLU A 144 -14.78 -16.04 -1.76
C GLU A 144 -15.25 -17.02 -2.84
N ASP A 145 -15.83 -18.15 -2.45
CA ASP A 145 -16.21 -19.23 -3.36
C ASP A 145 -15.08 -19.69 -4.30
N ASN A 146 -13.87 -19.85 -3.76
CA ASN A 146 -12.63 -20.18 -4.49
C ASN A 146 -12.19 -19.14 -5.54
N LYS A 147 -12.75 -17.93 -5.52
CA LYS A 147 -12.34 -16.81 -6.39
C LYS A 147 -11.57 -15.78 -5.58
N GLU A 148 -10.42 -15.39 -6.09
CA GLU A 148 -9.59 -14.37 -5.46
C GLU A 148 -10.25 -12.99 -5.57
N ILE A 149 -10.32 -12.28 -4.43
CA ILE A 149 -10.78 -10.90 -4.36
C ILE A 149 -9.53 -10.01 -4.46
N GLN A 150 -9.48 -9.20 -5.51
CA GLN A 150 -8.34 -8.32 -5.77
C GLN A 150 -8.28 -7.18 -4.75
N LEU A 151 -7.29 -7.27 -3.86
CA LEU A 151 -7.02 -6.28 -2.82
C LEU A 151 -5.64 -5.66 -3.01
N THR A 152 -5.52 -4.37 -2.73
CA THR A 152 -4.18 -3.78 -2.58
C THR A 152 -3.56 -4.20 -1.25
N THR A 153 -2.26 -4.00 -1.11
CA THR A 153 -1.53 -4.33 0.12
C THR A 153 -2.17 -3.70 1.36
N LEU A 154 -2.53 -2.42 1.30
CA LEU A 154 -3.18 -1.73 2.43
C LEU A 154 -4.59 -2.24 2.72
N GLU A 155 -5.37 -2.57 1.69
CA GLU A 155 -6.70 -3.16 1.88
C GLU A 155 -6.61 -4.51 2.57
N TYR A 156 -5.67 -5.35 2.15
CA TYR A 156 -5.39 -6.63 2.80
C TYR A 156 -4.95 -6.45 4.26
N ASP A 157 -3.99 -5.55 4.53
CA ASP A 157 -3.48 -5.30 5.87
C ASP A 157 -4.56 -4.79 6.83
N LEU A 158 -5.45 -3.91 6.35
CA LEU A 158 -6.60 -3.45 7.11
C LEU A 158 -7.55 -4.61 7.49
N VAL A 159 -7.83 -5.50 6.54
CA VAL A 159 -8.68 -6.68 6.77
C VAL A 159 -8.05 -7.58 7.83
N ILE A 160 -6.76 -7.90 7.70
CA ILE A 160 -6.03 -8.74 8.65
C ILE A 160 -5.97 -8.09 10.03
N PHE A 161 -5.74 -6.78 10.11
CA PHE A 161 -5.77 -6.04 11.37
C PHE A 161 -7.10 -6.24 12.12
N PHE A 162 -8.22 -6.08 11.42
CA PHE A 162 -9.54 -6.24 12.03
C PHE A 162 -9.86 -7.70 12.38
N ILE A 163 -9.49 -8.66 11.52
CA ILE A 163 -9.72 -10.08 11.78
C ILE A 163 -8.95 -10.57 13.02
N ASN A 164 -7.71 -10.08 13.20
CA ASN A 164 -6.92 -10.40 14.40
C ASN A 164 -7.44 -9.69 15.66
N ASN A 165 -8.30 -8.68 15.50
CA ASN A 165 -8.82 -7.86 16.58
C ASN A 165 -10.37 -7.81 16.58
N LYS A 166 -11.01 -8.95 16.34
CA LYS A 166 -12.48 -9.07 16.28
C LYS A 166 -13.14 -8.46 17.52
N ASN A 167 -14.25 -7.76 17.31
CA ASN A 167 -15.08 -7.12 18.33
C ASN A 167 -14.40 -6.00 19.15
N LYS A 168 -13.14 -5.67 18.85
CA LYS A 168 -12.47 -4.51 19.45
C LYS A 168 -12.74 -3.25 18.64
N SER A 169 -12.88 -2.13 19.34
CA SER A 169 -13.08 -0.81 18.76
C SER A 169 -11.74 -0.09 18.65
N PHE A 170 -11.48 0.55 17.52
CA PHE A 170 -10.23 1.28 17.24
C PHE A 170 -10.52 2.69 16.76
N GLY A 171 -9.81 3.65 17.30
CA GLY A 171 -9.76 5.02 16.79
C GLY A 171 -9.03 5.09 15.45
N ARG A 172 -9.27 6.15 14.67
CA ARG A 172 -8.61 6.34 13.37
C ARG A 172 -7.09 6.35 13.48
N GLU A 173 -6.55 7.05 14.47
CA GLU A 173 -5.10 7.09 14.72
C GLU A 173 -4.51 5.71 15.06
N GLU A 174 -5.25 4.88 15.82
CA GLU A 174 -4.81 3.52 16.14
C GLU A 174 -4.78 2.64 14.90
N ILE A 175 -5.81 2.73 14.04
CA ILE A 175 -5.86 2.02 12.77
C ILE A 175 -4.70 2.48 11.87
N LEU A 176 -4.51 3.80 11.78
CA LEU A 176 -3.42 4.38 10.99
C LEU A 176 -2.05 3.81 11.41
N LYS A 177 -1.73 3.87 12.70
CA LYS A 177 -0.47 3.36 13.25
C LYS A 177 -0.27 1.86 12.99
N ASN A 178 -1.33 1.06 13.07
CA ASN A 178 -1.23 -0.39 12.90
C ASN A 178 -1.19 -0.83 11.45
N VAL A 179 -1.82 -0.10 10.53
CA VAL A 179 -1.92 -0.47 9.12
C VAL A 179 -0.84 0.21 8.29
N TRP A 180 -0.55 1.49 8.51
CA TRP A 180 0.51 2.21 7.80
C TRP A 180 1.87 2.18 8.51
N GLY A 181 1.88 1.96 9.82
CA GLY A 181 3.07 2.00 10.66
C GLY A 181 3.17 3.28 11.50
N THR A 182 4.03 3.24 12.53
CA THR A 182 4.19 4.35 13.49
C THR A 182 4.78 5.62 12.89
N ASP A 183 5.48 5.48 11.77
CA ASP A 183 6.21 6.56 11.10
C ASP A 183 5.41 7.21 9.96
N TYR A 184 4.11 6.92 9.87
CA TYR A 184 3.24 7.57 8.90
C TYR A 184 2.76 8.92 9.44
N PHE A 185 3.08 10.01 8.71
CA PHE A 185 2.77 11.39 9.08
C PHE A 185 1.57 11.99 8.30
N GLY A 186 0.72 11.15 7.70
CA GLY A 186 -0.46 11.60 6.97
C GLY A 186 -1.68 11.84 7.86
N ASN A 187 -2.74 12.40 7.25
CA ASN A 187 -4.02 12.63 7.89
C ASN A 187 -4.76 11.30 8.15
N ASP A 188 -5.44 11.16 9.28
CA ASP A 188 -6.24 10.00 9.66
C ASP A 188 -7.48 9.75 8.77
N ARG A 189 -7.88 10.74 7.95
CA ARG A 189 -8.97 10.60 6.95
C ARG A 189 -8.70 9.53 5.90
N VAL A 190 -7.42 9.20 5.63
CA VAL A 190 -7.06 8.10 4.72
C VAL A 190 -7.62 6.76 5.18
N VAL A 191 -7.88 6.61 6.48
CA VAL A 191 -8.52 5.43 7.06
C VAL A 191 -9.96 5.29 6.57
N ASP A 192 -10.72 6.40 6.52
CA ASP A 192 -12.13 6.39 6.11
C ASP A 192 -12.25 5.95 4.63
N ASP A 193 -11.35 6.43 3.76
CA ASP A 193 -11.30 6.03 2.36
C ASP A 193 -10.91 4.55 2.20
N LEU A 194 -9.93 4.08 2.96
CA LEU A 194 -9.55 2.67 2.91
C LEU A 194 -10.69 1.76 3.39
N ILE A 195 -11.38 2.13 4.47
CA ILE A 195 -12.59 1.42 4.95
C ILE A 195 -13.67 1.37 3.88
N ARG A 196 -13.92 2.49 3.18
CA ARG A 196 -14.91 2.57 2.11
C ARG A 196 -14.58 1.59 0.97
N ARG A 197 -13.31 1.52 0.56
CA ARG A 197 -12.84 0.59 -0.49
C ARG A 197 -12.96 -0.86 -0.06
N VAL A 198 -12.53 -1.19 1.15
CA VAL A 198 -12.63 -2.55 1.70
C VAL A 198 -14.09 -3.00 1.79
N ARG A 199 -15.01 -2.17 2.31
CA ARG A 199 -16.45 -2.48 2.35
C ARG A 199 -17.05 -2.75 0.97
N LYS A 200 -16.57 -2.04 -0.07
CA LYS A 200 -17.02 -2.25 -1.45
C LYS A 200 -16.58 -3.62 -2.00
N LYS A 201 -15.35 -4.05 -1.67
CA LYS A 201 -14.77 -5.32 -2.16
C LYS A 201 -15.17 -6.51 -1.32
N LEU A 202 -15.38 -6.32 -0.02
CA LEU A 202 -15.69 -7.35 0.97
C LEU A 202 -16.99 -6.98 1.73
N PRO A 203 -18.16 -7.01 1.06
CA PRO A 203 -19.42 -6.51 1.65
C PRO A 203 -19.90 -7.33 2.85
N LYS A 204 -19.50 -8.61 2.97
CA LYS A 204 -19.83 -9.47 4.11
C LYS A 204 -18.89 -9.24 5.31
N LEU A 205 -17.83 -8.44 5.14
CA LEU A 205 -16.94 -8.06 6.24
C LEU A 205 -17.59 -6.95 7.08
N ASN A 206 -18.07 -7.30 8.25
CA ASN A 206 -18.94 -6.45 9.09
C ASN A 206 -18.15 -5.38 9.86
N ILE A 207 -17.50 -4.46 9.13
CA ILE A 207 -16.80 -3.32 9.73
C ILE A 207 -17.82 -2.22 10.02
N ASN A 208 -18.11 -1.96 11.29
CA ASN A 208 -19.07 -0.95 11.74
C ASN A 208 -18.40 0.38 12.05
N THR A 209 -19.05 1.48 11.68
CA THR A 209 -18.64 2.84 12.07
C THR A 209 -19.11 3.14 13.48
N LEU A 210 -18.21 3.56 14.34
CA LEU A 210 -18.50 4.09 15.66
C LEU A 210 -18.40 5.61 15.58
N TYR A 211 -19.54 6.28 15.49
CA TYR A 211 -19.58 7.74 15.30
C TYR A 211 -18.79 8.48 16.36
N GLY A 212 -17.97 9.44 15.94
CA GLY A 212 -17.10 10.21 16.83
C GLY A 212 -15.87 9.47 17.36
N PHE A 213 -15.69 8.16 17.04
CA PHE A 213 -14.57 7.36 17.54
C PHE A 213 -13.74 6.72 16.41
N GLY A 214 -14.33 5.81 15.63
CA GLY A 214 -13.61 5.06 14.61
C GLY A 214 -14.39 3.85 14.11
N TYR A 215 -13.78 2.65 14.17
CA TYR A 215 -14.33 1.45 13.54
C TYR A 215 -14.16 0.19 14.40
N ARG A 216 -15.02 -0.81 14.12
CA ARG A 216 -14.99 -2.12 14.75
C ARG A 216 -15.47 -3.19 13.79
N LEU A 217 -14.74 -4.30 13.69
CA LEU A 217 -15.24 -5.51 13.04
C LEU A 217 -16.12 -6.28 14.01
N SER A 218 -17.41 -6.41 13.68
CA SER A 218 -18.31 -7.24 14.46
C SER A 218 -18.25 -8.70 13.98
N TRP A 219 -17.99 -9.60 14.92
CA TRP A 219 -17.99 -11.03 14.71
C TRP A 219 -19.10 -11.67 15.54
N ASN A 220 -20.12 -12.20 14.90
CA ASN A 220 -21.09 -13.08 15.54
C ASN A 220 -20.63 -14.52 15.28
N GLN A 221 -20.15 -15.21 16.31
CA GLN A 221 -20.08 -16.68 16.23
C GLN A 221 -21.53 -17.16 16.10
N GLN A 222 -21.91 -17.58 14.89
CA GLN A 222 -23.08 -18.46 14.79
C GLN A 222 -22.66 -19.79 15.40
N ASN A 223 -23.32 -20.16 16.51
CA ASN A 223 -23.23 -21.48 17.17
C ASN A 223 -23.61 -22.59 16.20
#